data_2e9c0abb0e03d9f68089bd561ba30f07
#
_entry.id   2e9c0abb0e03d9f68089bd561ba30f07
#
_cell.length_a   1.000
_cell.length_b   1.000
_cell.length_c   1.000
_cell.angle_alpha   90.00
_cell.angle_beta   90.00
_cell.angle_gamma   90.00
#
_symmetry.space_group_name_H-M   'P 1'
#
loop_
_entity.id
_entity.type
_entity.pdbx_description
1 polymer ?
#
loop_
_entity_poly.entity_id
_entity_poly.type
_entity_poly.pdbx_seq_one_letter_code
_entity_poly.pdbx_strand_id
1 'polypeptide(L)'
;VYTRDGQILFEEPAAVFAQIEEGVPDMNPMSCQKGSAWSIQLDSPDRLLYPMRRRGERGSGEWDRISWDEALTEVADSLIEAIDLEGPESIVFEETVEGGLLTQAAYLRFAGLLGATTLDANGLINDFPAGHHITFGNFSCASSVDDTFHSELILIWHSNPSYTSIPYAHYITEARYNGSKVVCIAPDYSPSALMADTFVSVRPATDAALALAMCRVIIDEGLFNRAFVQSQTDLPLLVHRESQRFLRGPEYTEGEREDQFYWWDEATGAVADAPRGSLELDESQPALEGTFSATARDGSTLELTTVWEL
;
A
#
# COMPACT_ATOMS: atom_id res chain seq x y z
N VAL A 1 -20.14 13.17 18.21
CA VAL A 1 -21.13 12.24 18.75
C VAL A 1 -21.92 12.96 19.86
N TYR A 2 -23.23 12.94 19.78
CA TYR A 2 -24.13 13.51 20.76
C TYR A 2 -24.76 12.41 21.61
N THR A 3 -24.69 12.55 22.93
CA THR A 3 -25.19 11.53 23.85
C THR A 3 -26.14 12.16 24.87
N ARG A 4 -27.12 11.36 25.34
CA ARG A 4 -28.03 11.69 26.45
C ARG A 4 -28.31 10.44 27.26
N ASP A 5 -28.15 10.52 28.57
CA ASP A 5 -28.43 9.43 29.51
C ASP A 5 -27.73 8.10 29.13
N GLY A 6 -26.50 8.20 28.60
CA GLY A 6 -25.70 7.06 28.19
C GLY A 6 -26.03 6.48 26.81
N GLN A 7 -26.98 7.06 26.09
CA GLN A 7 -27.33 6.67 24.74
C GLN A 7 -26.77 7.64 23.71
N ILE A 8 -26.34 7.11 22.58
CA ILE A 8 -25.92 7.92 21.43
C ILE A 8 -27.19 8.35 20.68
N LEU A 9 -27.36 9.65 20.50
CA LEU A 9 -28.50 10.20 19.78
C LEU A 9 -28.23 10.29 18.27
N PHE A 10 -27.05 10.79 17.90
CA PHE A 10 -26.58 10.87 16.52
C PHE A 10 -25.09 11.20 16.47
N GLU A 11 -24.50 10.99 15.30
CA GLU A 11 -23.16 11.40 14.93
C GLU A 11 -23.21 12.43 13.80
N GLU A 12 -22.21 13.29 13.79
CA GLU A 12 -21.91 14.17 12.66
C GLU A 12 -20.41 14.27 12.42
N PRO A 13 -19.96 14.66 11.22
CA PRO A 13 -18.56 14.93 10.93
C PRO A 13 -17.99 16.01 11.85
N ALA A 14 -16.74 15.86 12.23
CA ALA A 14 -16.12 16.78 13.19
C ALA A 14 -15.82 18.17 12.63
N ALA A 15 -15.62 18.30 11.32
CA ALA A 15 -15.32 19.55 10.64
C ALA A 15 -14.18 20.37 11.29
N VAL A 16 -13.18 19.65 11.81
CA VAL A 16 -12.08 20.27 12.59
C VAL A 16 -10.81 20.47 11.79
N PHE A 17 -10.78 19.99 10.54
CA PHE A 17 -9.63 20.14 9.67
C PHE A 17 -9.66 21.53 9.01
N ALA A 18 -8.52 22.22 9.02
CA ALA A 18 -8.37 23.44 8.27
C ALA A 18 -8.40 23.15 6.76
N GLN A 19 -8.87 24.11 5.99
CA GLN A 19 -8.65 24.08 4.54
C GLN A 19 -7.14 24.07 4.30
N ILE A 20 -6.65 23.11 3.51
CA ILE A 20 -5.22 22.90 3.32
C ILE A 20 -4.70 23.88 2.27
N GLU A 21 -5.48 24.12 1.22
CA GLU A 21 -5.06 24.95 0.10
C GLU A 21 -6.19 25.87 -0.37
N GLU A 22 -5.88 27.14 -0.65
CA GLU A 22 -6.84 28.09 -1.21
C GLU A 22 -7.19 27.69 -2.65
N GLY A 23 -8.48 27.68 -2.97
CA GLY A 23 -9.00 27.34 -4.29
C GLY A 23 -9.32 25.85 -4.49
N VAL A 24 -8.86 24.98 -3.62
CA VAL A 24 -9.31 23.59 -3.56
C VAL A 24 -10.62 23.52 -2.77
N PRO A 25 -11.66 22.79 -3.25
CA PRO A 25 -12.91 22.68 -2.52
C PRO A 25 -12.72 22.18 -1.10
N ASP A 26 -13.26 22.94 -0.13
CA ASP A 26 -13.29 22.50 1.27
C ASP A 26 -14.38 21.44 1.42
N MET A 27 -13.94 20.20 1.68
CA MET A 27 -14.83 19.06 1.89
C MET A 27 -15.27 18.88 3.35
N ASN A 28 -14.95 19.83 4.22
CA ASN A 28 -15.45 19.87 5.59
C ASN A 28 -16.84 20.54 5.71
N PRO A 29 -17.77 19.99 6.51
CA PRO A 29 -17.72 18.67 7.14
C PRO A 29 -18.11 17.55 6.19
N MET A 30 -17.27 16.55 6.00
CA MET A 30 -17.60 15.39 5.18
C MET A 30 -17.52 14.09 5.94
N SER A 31 -18.51 13.26 5.73
CA SER A 31 -18.53 11.88 6.16
C SER A 31 -19.37 11.03 5.20
N CYS A 32 -19.51 9.77 5.49
CA CYS A 32 -20.40 8.91 4.72
C CYS A 32 -21.51 8.34 5.61
N GLN A 33 -22.57 7.87 4.96
CA GLN A 33 -23.72 7.28 5.64
C GLN A 33 -23.36 6.07 6.53
N LYS A 34 -22.24 5.38 6.27
CA LYS A 34 -21.75 4.27 7.11
C LYS A 34 -21.35 4.76 8.49
N GLY A 35 -20.56 5.84 8.55
CA GLY A 35 -20.17 6.47 9.80
C GLY A 35 -21.37 7.08 10.54
N SER A 36 -22.22 7.78 9.80
CA SER A 36 -23.42 8.43 10.39
C SER A 36 -24.51 7.45 10.89
N ALA A 37 -24.41 6.18 10.52
CA ALA A 37 -25.34 5.13 10.98
C ALA A 37 -24.73 4.22 12.07
N TRP A 38 -23.55 4.52 12.57
CA TRP A 38 -22.82 3.66 13.50
C TRP A 38 -23.55 3.51 14.85
N SER A 39 -24.15 4.57 15.35
CA SER A 39 -24.94 4.54 16.57
C SER A 39 -26.12 3.55 16.50
N ILE A 40 -26.79 3.50 15.34
CA ILE A 40 -27.90 2.56 15.10
C ILE A 40 -27.43 1.11 15.24
N GLN A 41 -26.20 0.83 14.77
CA GLN A 41 -25.64 -0.50 14.87
C GLN A 41 -25.22 -0.86 16.31
N LEU A 42 -24.71 0.12 17.07
CA LEU A 42 -24.34 -0.10 18.47
C LEU A 42 -25.52 -0.48 19.36
N ASP A 43 -26.67 0.13 19.12
CA ASP A 43 -27.90 -0.10 19.90
C ASP A 43 -28.86 -1.08 19.22
N SER A 44 -28.42 -1.76 18.15
CA SER A 44 -29.25 -2.74 17.44
C SER A 44 -29.64 -3.92 18.34
N PRO A 45 -30.91 -4.34 18.33
CA PRO A 45 -31.35 -5.54 19.04
C PRO A 45 -30.69 -6.82 18.52
N ASP A 46 -30.17 -6.81 17.30
CA ASP A 46 -29.45 -7.94 16.68
C ASP A 46 -27.97 -7.99 17.07
N ARG A 47 -27.49 -7.00 17.83
CA ARG A 47 -26.10 -6.99 18.29
C ARG A 47 -25.84 -8.10 19.30
N LEU A 48 -24.79 -8.89 19.05
CA LEU A 48 -24.34 -9.93 19.99
C LEU A 48 -23.71 -9.28 21.22
N LEU A 49 -24.36 -9.44 22.38
CA LEU A 49 -23.91 -8.88 23.66
C LEU A 49 -23.34 -9.94 24.58
N TYR A 50 -23.55 -11.21 24.28
CA TYR A 50 -23.19 -12.34 25.14
C TYR A 50 -22.61 -13.48 24.30
N PRO A 51 -21.79 -14.36 24.90
CA PRO A 51 -21.34 -15.56 24.25
C PRO A 51 -22.51 -16.46 23.86
N MET A 52 -22.40 -17.11 22.72
CA MET A 52 -23.42 -18.01 22.23
C MET A 52 -22.77 -19.31 21.75
N ARG A 53 -23.36 -20.42 22.15
CA ARG A 53 -22.97 -21.76 21.70
C ARG A 53 -23.97 -22.28 20.69
N ARG A 54 -23.48 -22.81 19.61
CA ARG A 54 -24.33 -23.42 18.58
C ARG A 54 -25.03 -24.66 19.13
N ARG A 55 -26.34 -24.75 18.96
CA ARG A 55 -27.15 -25.87 19.39
C ARG A 55 -27.40 -26.89 18.27
N GLY A 56 -27.66 -26.44 17.07
CA GLY A 56 -27.97 -27.28 15.92
C GLY A 56 -26.79 -27.58 15.03
N GLU A 57 -27.07 -28.12 13.85
CA GLU A 57 -26.08 -28.33 12.81
C GLU A 57 -25.49 -27.01 12.32
N ARG A 58 -24.28 -27.07 11.72
CA ARG A 58 -23.65 -25.89 11.13
C ARG A 58 -24.56 -25.29 10.03
N GLY A 59 -24.90 -24.02 10.18
CA GLY A 59 -25.81 -23.30 9.27
C GLY A 59 -27.27 -23.32 9.70
N SER A 60 -27.66 -24.01 10.77
CA SER A 60 -29.05 -24.03 11.28
C SER A 60 -29.53 -22.68 11.83
N GLY A 61 -28.62 -21.82 12.25
CA GLY A 61 -28.95 -20.56 12.91
C GLY A 61 -29.45 -20.72 14.36
N GLU A 62 -29.32 -21.92 14.95
CA GLU A 62 -29.76 -22.19 16.32
C GLU A 62 -28.63 -22.01 17.32
N TRP A 63 -28.84 -21.10 18.30
CA TRP A 63 -27.84 -20.70 19.25
C TRP A 63 -28.41 -20.64 20.65
N ASP A 64 -27.64 -21.11 21.64
CA ASP A 64 -27.93 -20.97 23.06
C ASP A 64 -27.01 -19.92 23.67
N ARG A 65 -27.57 -18.98 24.42
CA ARG A 65 -26.79 -18.05 25.21
C ARG A 65 -26.14 -18.80 26.36
N ILE A 66 -24.83 -18.62 26.54
CA ILE A 66 -24.07 -19.18 27.65
C ILE A 66 -23.41 -18.06 28.47
N SER A 67 -22.86 -18.39 29.64
CA SER A 67 -22.07 -17.44 30.41
C SER A 67 -20.66 -17.27 29.85
N TRP A 68 -20.00 -16.18 30.22
CA TRP A 68 -18.58 -15.99 29.87
C TRP A 68 -17.68 -17.09 30.48
N ASP A 69 -17.96 -17.54 31.70
CA ASP A 69 -17.18 -18.60 32.33
C ASP A 69 -17.29 -19.93 31.56
N GLU A 70 -18.50 -20.29 31.13
CA GLU A 70 -18.69 -21.47 30.26
C GLU A 70 -17.95 -21.31 28.93
N ALA A 71 -18.09 -20.16 28.25
CA ALA A 71 -17.44 -19.93 26.96
C ALA A 71 -15.91 -19.99 27.06
N LEU A 72 -15.34 -19.33 28.10
CA LEU A 72 -13.89 -19.32 28.29
C LEU A 72 -13.35 -20.70 28.68
N THR A 73 -14.10 -21.45 29.45
CA THR A 73 -13.73 -22.84 29.83
C THR A 73 -13.74 -23.74 28.59
N GLU A 74 -14.80 -23.74 27.81
CA GLU A 74 -14.90 -24.55 26.57
C GLU A 74 -13.80 -24.21 25.57
N VAL A 75 -13.47 -22.93 25.40
CA VAL A 75 -12.37 -22.50 24.51
C VAL A 75 -11.02 -22.96 25.05
N ALA A 76 -10.78 -22.78 26.36
CA ALA A 76 -9.52 -23.21 27.00
C ALA A 76 -9.33 -24.73 26.90
N ASP A 77 -10.37 -25.50 27.18
CA ASP A 77 -10.31 -26.96 27.09
C ASP A 77 -10.01 -27.41 25.67
N SER A 78 -10.64 -26.80 24.66
CA SER A 78 -10.40 -27.10 23.24
C SER A 78 -8.96 -26.78 22.82
N LEU A 79 -8.40 -25.64 23.30
CA LEU A 79 -7.01 -25.27 23.01
C LEU A 79 -6.04 -26.25 23.68
N ILE A 80 -6.28 -26.64 24.95
CA ILE A 80 -5.45 -27.61 25.68
C ILE A 80 -5.49 -28.96 24.97
N GLU A 81 -6.67 -29.43 24.59
CA GLU A 81 -6.81 -30.69 23.84
C GLU A 81 -6.04 -30.67 22.52
N ALA A 82 -6.14 -29.60 21.75
CA ALA A 82 -5.39 -29.45 20.51
C ALA A 82 -3.87 -29.47 20.73
N ILE A 83 -3.40 -28.78 21.79
CA ILE A 83 -1.97 -28.76 22.15
C ILE A 83 -1.49 -30.16 22.57
N ASP A 84 -2.28 -30.87 23.36
CA ASP A 84 -1.91 -32.19 23.84
C ASP A 84 -1.88 -33.25 22.73
N LEU A 85 -2.75 -33.12 21.74
CA LEU A 85 -2.86 -34.09 20.64
C LEU A 85 -1.89 -33.79 19.48
N GLU A 86 -1.75 -32.53 19.09
CA GLU A 86 -1.11 -32.14 17.83
C GLU A 86 0.02 -31.12 18.00
N GLY A 87 0.22 -30.61 19.20
CA GLY A 87 1.18 -29.52 19.48
C GLY A 87 0.60 -28.11 19.33
N PRO A 88 1.24 -27.10 19.95
CA PRO A 88 0.73 -25.74 19.96
C PRO A 88 0.67 -25.11 18.56
N GLU A 89 1.53 -25.51 17.65
CA GLU A 89 1.57 -25.05 16.27
C GLU A 89 0.36 -25.48 15.44
N SER A 90 -0.45 -26.42 15.91
CA SER A 90 -1.73 -26.81 15.29
C SER A 90 -2.81 -25.73 15.45
N ILE A 91 -2.63 -24.84 16.42
CA ILE A 91 -3.51 -23.71 16.64
C ILE A 91 -3.05 -22.57 15.70
N VAL A 92 -3.95 -22.11 14.86
CA VAL A 92 -3.67 -21.06 13.88
C VAL A 92 -4.46 -19.81 14.22
N PHE A 93 -3.75 -18.71 14.39
CA PHE A 93 -4.33 -17.37 14.53
C PHE A 93 -4.21 -16.63 13.21
N GLU A 94 -5.34 -16.17 12.70
CA GLU A 94 -5.40 -15.26 11.57
C GLU A 94 -5.49 -13.83 12.10
N GLU A 95 -4.54 -13.00 11.69
CA GLU A 95 -4.48 -11.60 12.08
C GLU A 95 -5.22 -10.72 11.08
N THR A 96 -6.03 -9.80 11.61
CA THR A 96 -6.57 -8.69 10.84
C THR A 96 -6.21 -7.36 11.52
N VAL A 97 -6.07 -6.30 10.75
CA VAL A 97 -5.74 -4.97 11.28
C VAL A 97 -6.93 -4.26 11.94
N GLU A 98 -8.11 -4.82 11.83
CA GLU A 98 -9.33 -4.31 12.41
C GLU A 98 -9.37 -4.61 13.93
N GLY A 99 -9.77 -3.65 14.72
CA GLY A 99 -9.93 -3.80 16.17
C GLY A 99 -8.95 -2.97 17.00
N GLY A 100 -8.00 -2.30 16.37
CA GLY A 100 -7.06 -1.37 16.99
C GLY A 100 -5.86 -2.05 17.67
N LEU A 101 -4.82 -1.25 17.89
CA LEU A 101 -3.50 -1.72 18.34
C LEU A 101 -3.51 -2.50 19.65
N LEU A 102 -4.38 -2.16 20.60
CA LEU A 102 -4.44 -2.88 21.89
C LEU A 102 -5.02 -4.29 21.72
N THR A 103 -6.03 -4.45 20.90
CA THR A 103 -6.62 -5.77 20.61
C THR A 103 -5.60 -6.63 19.85
N GLN A 104 -4.95 -6.07 18.87
CA GLN A 104 -3.90 -6.73 18.10
C GLN A 104 -2.73 -7.16 18.99
N ALA A 105 -2.23 -6.27 19.84
CA ALA A 105 -1.15 -6.59 20.78
C ALA A 105 -1.54 -7.69 21.77
N ALA A 106 -2.77 -7.69 22.26
CA ALA A 106 -3.26 -8.70 23.19
C ALA A 106 -3.32 -10.08 22.54
N TYR A 107 -3.85 -10.18 21.34
CA TYR A 107 -3.97 -11.45 20.64
C TYR A 107 -2.61 -12.00 20.18
N LEU A 108 -1.71 -11.16 19.65
CA LEU A 108 -0.34 -11.58 19.29
C LEU A 108 0.44 -12.08 20.49
N ARG A 109 0.29 -11.39 21.64
CA ARG A 109 0.88 -11.84 22.90
C ARG A 109 0.31 -13.21 23.33
N PHE A 110 -0.99 -13.41 23.20
CA PHE A 110 -1.63 -14.68 23.55
C PHE A 110 -1.14 -15.80 22.63
N ALA A 111 -1.15 -15.62 21.32
CA ALA A 111 -0.65 -16.57 20.34
C ALA A 111 0.83 -16.93 20.60
N GLY A 112 1.67 -15.93 20.85
CA GLY A 112 3.09 -16.14 21.16
C GLY A 112 3.34 -16.91 22.47
N LEU A 113 2.51 -16.67 23.50
CA LEU A 113 2.60 -17.41 24.77
C LEU A 113 2.17 -18.86 24.64
N LEU A 114 1.24 -19.17 23.75
CA LEU A 114 0.82 -20.54 23.44
C LEU A 114 1.83 -21.28 22.54
N GLY A 115 2.68 -20.57 21.82
CA GLY A 115 3.51 -21.15 20.76
C GLY A 115 2.71 -21.49 19.50
N ALA A 116 1.59 -20.81 19.30
CA ALA A 116 0.70 -21.03 18.16
C ALA A 116 1.24 -20.45 16.85
N THR A 117 0.74 -20.95 15.74
CA THR A 117 1.01 -20.41 14.41
C THR A 117 0.21 -19.12 14.19
N THR A 118 0.88 -18.04 13.75
CA THR A 118 0.22 -16.81 13.32
C THR A 118 0.33 -16.66 11.83
N LEU A 119 -0.77 -16.30 11.17
CA LEU A 119 -0.81 -15.97 9.76
C LEU A 119 -0.87 -14.46 9.59
N ASP A 120 -0.01 -13.93 8.75
CA ASP A 120 -0.16 -12.59 8.21
C ASP A 120 -1.05 -12.66 6.97
N ALA A 121 -2.36 -12.57 7.17
CA ALA A 121 -3.33 -12.66 6.08
C ALA A 121 -3.12 -11.54 5.06
N ASN A 122 -2.77 -10.33 5.50
CA ASN A 122 -2.52 -9.20 4.61
C ASN A 122 -1.27 -9.42 3.76
N GLY A 123 -0.19 -9.96 4.35
CA GLY A 123 1.01 -10.33 3.61
C GLY A 123 0.78 -11.46 2.63
N LEU A 124 -0.01 -12.47 3.01
CA LEU A 124 -0.31 -13.62 2.14
C LEU A 124 -1.14 -13.27 0.91
N ILE A 125 -2.12 -12.37 1.06
CA ILE A 125 -2.95 -11.89 -0.07
C ILE A 125 -2.34 -10.68 -0.77
N ASN A 126 -1.20 -10.18 -0.30
CA ASN A 126 -0.51 -9.00 -0.80
C ASN A 126 -1.38 -7.72 -0.75
N ASP A 127 -2.19 -7.60 0.28
CA ASP A 127 -3.04 -6.43 0.54
C ASP A 127 -2.20 -5.22 0.97
N PHE A 128 -1.06 -5.46 1.62
CA PHE A 128 -0.05 -4.45 1.82
C PHE A 128 0.73 -4.17 0.52
N PRO A 129 1.03 -2.89 0.23
CA PRO A 129 1.60 -2.49 -1.05
C PRO A 129 3.08 -2.86 -1.17
N ALA A 130 3.40 -4.15 -1.26
CA ALA A 130 4.76 -4.63 -1.40
C ALA A 130 5.47 -4.03 -2.62
N GLY A 131 4.77 -3.86 -3.74
CA GLY A 131 5.29 -3.19 -4.92
C GLY A 131 5.71 -1.74 -4.64
N HIS A 132 4.91 -0.98 -3.90
CA HIS A 132 5.27 0.37 -3.43
C HIS A 132 6.52 0.35 -2.57
N HIS A 133 6.59 -0.57 -1.60
CA HIS A 133 7.74 -0.66 -0.72
C HIS A 133 9.03 -0.99 -1.48
N ILE A 134 8.96 -1.90 -2.42
CA ILE A 134 10.12 -2.28 -3.26
C ILE A 134 10.54 -1.09 -4.15
N THR A 135 9.58 -0.39 -4.75
CA THR A 135 9.85 0.68 -5.71
C THR A 135 10.29 1.99 -5.03
N PHE A 136 9.64 2.37 -3.92
CA PHE A 136 9.84 3.68 -3.30
C PHE A 136 10.55 3.60 -1.94
N GLY A 137 10.86 2.41 -1.44
CA GLY A 137 11.45 2.23 -0.11
C GLY A 137 10.50 2.62 1.04
N ASN A 138 9.22 2.87 0.73
CA ASN A 138 8.23 3.35 1.68
C ASN A 138 6.93 2.55 1.57
N PHE A 139 6.25 2.36 2.70
CA PHE A 139 4.99 1.62 2.76
C PHE A 139 3.84 2.32 2.02
N SER A 140 3.83 3.64 2.01
CA SER A 140 2.80 4.43 1.35
C SER A 140 3.40 5.65 0.68
N CYS A 141 3.04 5.87 -0.57
CA CYS A 141 3.37 7.06 -1.35
C CYS A 141 2.15 7.98 -1.49
N ALA A 142 1.23 7.93 -0.53
CA ALA A 142 0.05 8.76 -0.56
C ALA A 142 0.41 10.22 -0.33
N SER A 143 -0.06 11.08 -1.21
CA SER A 143 -0.17 12.52 -1.01
C SER A 143 -1.48 12.87 -0.29
N SER A 144 -1.71 14.14 0.00
CA SER A 144 -3.00 14.58 0.52
C SER A 144 -4.09 14.42 -0.55
N VAL A 145 -5.34 14.32 -0.12
CA VAL A 145 -6.47 14.18 -1.06
C VAL A 145 -6.63 15.39 -1.98
N ASP A 146 -6.13 16.55 -1.55
CA ASP A 146 -6.17 17.81 -2.30
C ASP A 146 -5.34 17.73 -3.59
N ASP A 147 -4.25 16.96 -3.60
CA ASP A 147 -3.44 16.71 -4.78
C ASP A 147 -4.23 16.13 -5.95
N THR A 148 -5.29 15.40 -5.65
CA THR A 148 -6.20 14.88 -6.66
C THR A 148 -6.79 15.99 -7.52
N PHE A 149 -7.03 17.17 -6.91
CA PHE A 149 -7.60 18.32 -7.60
C PHE A 149 -6.64 18.97 -8.60
N HIS A 150 -5.34 18.77 -8.42
CA HIS A 150 -4.28 19.24 -9.32
C HIS A 150 -3.88 18.22 -10.39
N SER A 151 -4.47 17.02 -10.36
CA SER A 151 -4.14 15.96 -11.30
C SER A 151 -4.82 16.19 -12.65
N GLU A 152 -4.10 16.13 -13.75
CA GLU A 152 -4.66 16.15 -15.10
C GLU A 152 -5.29 14.80 -15.49
N LEU A 153 -4.75 13.70 -14.91
CA LEU A 153 -5.21 12.33 -15.14
C LEU A 153 -5.31 11.58 -13.81
N ILE A 154 -6.47 10.98 -13.58
CA ILE A 154 -6.75 10.17 -12.39
C ILE A 154 -7.06 8.74 -12.86
N LEU A 155 -6.25 7.77 -12.41
CA LEU A 155 -6.48 6.35 -12.65
C LEU A 155 -7.10 5.70 -11.40
N ILE A 156 -8.36 5.29 -11.50
CA ILE A 156 -9.02 4.47 -10.48
C ILE A 156 -8.77 3.01 -10.86
N TRP A 157 -7.76 2.39 -10.23
CA TRP A 157 -7.34 1.04 -10.58
C TRP A 157 -7.74 0.04 -9.52
N HIS A 158 -8.61 -0.90 -9.85
CA HIS A 158 -9.19 -1.92 -8.97
C HIS A 158 -9.77 -1.38 -7.65
N SER A 159 -10.10 -0.11 -7.62
CA SER A 159 -10.64 0.56 -6.44
C SER A 159 -12.07 1.05 -6.72
N ASN A 160 -12.86 1.15 -5.66
CA ASN A 160 -14.21 1.68 -5.74
C ASN A 160 -14.43 2.81 -4.72
N PRO A 161 -13.76 3.95 -4.86
CA PRO A 161 -13.85 5.06 -3.91
C PRO A 161 -15.28 5.56 -3.68
N SER A 162 -16.18 5.44 -4.66
CA SER A 162 -17.60 5.79 -4.50
C SER A 162 -18.33 4.96 -3.45
N TYR A 163 -17.78 3.79 -3.05
CA TYR A 163 -18.31 2.92 -2.01
C TYR A 163 -17.44 2.81 -0.77
N THR A 164 -16.14 2.76 -0.96
CA THR A 164 -15.19 2.46 0.13
C THR A 164 -14.61 3.71 0.77
N SER A 165 -14.48 4.80 0.00
CA SER A 165 -13.89 6.08 0.42
C SER A 165 -14.76 7.24 -0.06
N ILE A 166 -16.05 7.22 0.31
CA ILE A 166 -17.08 8.13 -0.22
C ILE A 166 -16.68 9.61 -0.12
N PRO A 167 -16.13 10.12 0.99
CA PRO A 167 -15.62 11.49 1.04
C PRO A 167 -14.54 11.78 0.00
N TYR A 168 -13.63 10.85 -0.25
CA TYR A 168 -12.59 11.00 -1.26
C TYR A 168 -13.13 11.04 -2.70
N ALA A 169 -14.22 10.33 -2.97
CA ALA A 169 -14.85 10.34 -4.29
C ALA A 169 -15.32 11.75 -4.72
N HIS A 170 -15.59 12.64 -3.76
CA HIS A 170 -15.95 14.03 -4.07
C HIS A 170 -14.78 14.79 -4.67
N TYR A 171 -13.55 14.60 -4.16
CA TYR A 171 -12.36 15.24 -4.72
C TYR A 171 -12.13 14.80 -6.17
N ILE A 172 -12.32 13.52 -6.47
CA ILE A 172 -12.23 12.99 -7.83
C ILE A 172 -13.30 13.65 -8.74
N THR A 173 -14.52 13.79 -8.24
CA THR A 173 -15.62 14.40 -9.00
C THR A 173 -15.37 15.88 -9.26
N GLU A 174 -14.93 16.64 -8.26
CA GLU A 174 -14.59 18.05 -8.40
C GLU A 174 -13.38 18.26 -9.31
N ALA A 175 -12.35 17.44 -9.20
CA ALA A 175 -11.20 17.45 -10.09
C ALA A 175 -11.63 17.25 -11.56
N ARG A 176 -12.56 16.32 -11.79
CA ARG A 176 -13.12 16.09 -13.13
C ARG A 176 -13.87 17.30 -13.65
N TYR A 177 -14.66 17.98 -12.82
CA TYR A 177 -15.31 19.23 -13.21
C TYR A 177 -14.33 20.35 -13.51
N ASN A 178 -13.13 20.31 -12.90
CA ASN A 178 -12.04 21.23 -13.16
C ASN A 178 -11.18 20.84 -14.39
N GLY A 179 -11.53 19.75 -15.09
CA GLY A 179 -10.90 19.35 -16.35
C GLY A 179 -10.04 18.10 -16.29
N SER A 180 -9.82 17.50 -15.12
CA SER A 180 -9.10 16.23 -14.98
C SER A 180 -9.81 15.12 -15.77
N LYS A 181 -9.02 14.22 -16.36
CA LYS A 181 -9.53 13.00 -16.98
C LYS A 181 -9.54 11.87 -15.97
N VAL A 182 -10.64 11.14 -15.89
CA VAL A 182 -10.79 10.01 -14.98
C VAL A 182 -10.92 8.72 -15.78
N VAL A 183 -10.03 7.78 -15.55
CA VAL A 183 -10.06 6.43 -16.14
C VAL A 183 -10.27 5.42 -15.03
N CYS A 184 -11.29 4.59 -15.16
CA CYS A 184 -11.53 3.47 -14.23
C CYS A 184 -11.08 2.17 -14.89
N ILE A 185 -10.16 1.45 -14.24
CA ILE A 185 -9.60 0.18 -14.69
C ILE A 185 -10.03 -0.88 -13.68
N ALA A 186 -10.93 -1.77 -14.08
CA ALA A 186 -11.46 -2.81 -13.21
C ALA A 186 -12.09 -3.95 -14.02
N PRO A 187 -12.23 -5.17 -13.47
CA PRO A 187 -12.89 -6.26 -14.16
C PRO A 187 -14.42 -6.08 -14.25
N ASP A 188 -15.00 -5.32 -13.32
CA ASP A 188 -16.42 -5.06 -13.21
C ASP A 188 -16.75 -3.57 -13.33
N TYR A 189 -17.95 -3.28 -13.81
CA TYR A 189 -18.45 -1.91 -13.97
C TYR A 189 -19.02 -1.42 -12.64
N SER A 190 -18.17 -0.93 -11.78
CA SER A 190 -18.51 -0.44 -10.45
C SER A 190 -19.14 0.96 -10.47
N PRO A 191 -19.75 1.43 -9.36
CA PRO A 191 -20.22 2.81 -9.24
C PRO A 191 -19.14 3.87 -9.49
N SER A 192 -17.88 3.59 -9.22
CA SER A 192 -16.79 4.50 -9.58
C SER A 192 -16.56 4.59 -11.08
N ALA A 193 -16.88 3.53 -11.83
CA ALA A 193 -16.83 3.56 -13.30
C ALA A 193 -17.90 4.49 -13.90
N LEU A 194 -19.05 4.67 -13.24
CA LEU A 194 -20.07 5.62 -13.68
C LEU A 194 -19.59 7.07 -13.72
N MET A 195 -18.63 7.40 -12.87
CA MET A 195 -18.05 8.74 -12.72
C MET A 195 -16.81 8.94 -13.58
N ALA A 196 -16.35 7.91 -14.29
CA ALA A 196 -15.16 7.97 -15.13
C ALA A 196 -15.48 8.45 -16.55
N ASP A 197 -14.52 9.08 -17.21
CA ASP A 197 -14.59 9.42 -18.64
C ASP A 197 -14.36 8.20 -19.52
N THR A 198 -13.54 7.26 -19.02
CA THR A 198 -13.22 6.02 -19.72
C THR A 198 -13.24 4.85 -18.74
N PHE A 199 -13.85 3.75 -19.15
CA PHE A 199 -13.79 2.48 -18.45
C PHE A 199 -12.97 1.48 -19.26
N VAL A 200 -11.99 0.86 -18.60
CA VAL A 200 -11.15 -0.20 -19.17
C VAL A 200 -11.40 -1.49 -18.41
N SER A 201 -12.06 -2.44 -19.07
CA SER A 201 -12.26 -3.76 -18.49
C SER A 201 -10.99 -4.58 -18.62
N VAL A 202 -10.39 -4.93 -17.49
CA VAL A 202 -9.18 -5.76 -17.43
C VAL A 202 -9.55 -7.17 -16.97
N ARG A 203 -8.93 -8.18 -17.57
CA ARG A 203 -9.10 -9.55 -17.08
C ARG A 203 -8.39 -9.67 -15.71
N PRO A 204 -9.01 -10.27 -14.69
CA PRO A 204 -8.34 -10.53 -13.41
C PRO A 204 -6.95 -11.16 -13.59
N ALA A 205 -5.99 -10.74 -12.81
CA ALA A 205 -4.58 -11.15 -12.85
C ALA A 205 -3.79 -10.73 -14.12
N THR A 206 -4.29 -9.76 -14.92
CA THR A 206 -3.55 -9.22 -16.07
C THR A 206 -3.19 -7.74 -15.92
N ASP A 207 -3.33 -7.17 -14.73
CA ASP A 207 -3.05 -5.77 -14.44
C ASP A 207 -1.60 -5.39 -14.71
N ALA A 208 -0.68 -6.25 -14.30
CA ALA A 208 0.74 -6.06 -14.56
C ALA A 208 1.05 -6.00 -16.06
N ALA A 209 0.36 -6.80 -16.87
CA ALA A 209 0.54 -6.76 -18.33
C ALA A 209 0.06 -5.44 -18.93
N LEU A 210 -1.08 -4.90 -18.43
CA LEU A 210 -1.56 -3.58 -18.85
C LEU A 210 -0.58 -2.48 -18.43
N ALA A 211 -0.12 -2.51 -17.17
CA ALA A 211 0.82 -1.51 -16.66
C ALA A 211 2.14 -1.53 -17.45
N LEU A 212 2.71 -2.71 -17.71
CA LEU A 212 3.92 -2.85 -18.52
C LEU A 212 3.72 -2.38 -19.98
N ALA A 213 2.54 -2.63 -20.55
CA ALA A 213 2.22 -2.12 -21.88
C ALA A 213 2.15 -0.58 -21.91
N MET A 214 1.61 0.06 -20.87
CA MET A 214 1.63 1.52 -20.71
C MET A 214 3.07 2.03 -20.57
N CYS A 215 3.89 1.41 -19.73
CA CYS A 215 5.32 1.75 -19.59
C CYS A 215 6.04 1.62 -20.93
N ARG A 216 5.78 0.55 -21.68
CA ARG A 216 6.38 0.33 -23.01
C ARG A 216 6.07 1.49 -23.97
N VAL A 217 4.82 1.92 -24.03
CA VAL A 217 4.43 3.07 -24.89
C VAL A 217 5.13 4.34 -24.45
N ILE A 218 5.18 4.62 -23.13
CA ILE A 218 5.85 5.80 -22.58
C ILE A 218 7.34 5.83 -22.96
N ILE A 219 8.00 4.68 -22.90
CA ILE A 219 9.44 4.57 -23.23
C ILE A 219 9.65 4.69 -24.75
N ASP A 220 8.93 3.92 -25.55
CA ASP A 220 9.10 3.89 -27.01
C ASP A 220 8.82 5.25 -27.68
N GLU A 221 7.87 5.99 -27.13
CA GLU A 221 7.50 7.31 -27.65
C GLU A 221 8.26 8.47 -26.96
N GLY A 222 9.14 8.17 -26.00
CA GLY A 222 9.95 9.16 -25.28
C GLY A 222 9.12 10.13 -24.42
N LEU A 223 7.98 9.66 -23.88
CA LEU A 223 7.03 10.49 -23.12
C LEU A 223 7.40 10.63 -21.64
N PHE A 224 8.48 10.00 -21.18
CA PHE A 224 8.94 10.08 -19.80
C PHE A 224 9.67 11.39 -19.51
N ASN A 225 9.59 11.84 -18.26
CA ASN A 225 10.36 12.99 -17.81
C ASN A 225 11.82 12.57 -17.55
N ARG A 226 12.72 12.84 -18.51
CA ARG A 226 14.13 12.45 -18.45
C ARG A 226 14.82 13.00 -17.19
N ALA A 227 14.58 14.26 -16.85
CA ALA A 227 15.20 14.88 -15.67
C ALA A 227 14.75 14.19 -14.37
N PHE A 228 13.48 13.84 -14.25
CA PHE A 228 12.98 13.06 -13.12
C PHE A 228 13.62 11.67 -13.08
N VAL A 229 13.68 10.97 -14.20
CA VAL A 229 14.28 9.62 -14.27
C VAL A 229 15.74 9.65 -13.84
N GLN A 230 16.50 10.64 -14.29
CA GLN A 230 17.92 10.80 -13.94
C GLN A 230 18.14 11.15 -12.46
N SER A 231 17.25 11.95 -11.87
CA SER A 231 17.45 12.48 -10.51
C SER A 231 16.73 11.69 -9.41
N GLN A 232 15.63 11.00 -9.73
CA GLN A 232 14.71 10.44 -8.74
C GLN A 232 14.56 8.93 -8.82
N THR A 233 15.30 8.25 -9.69
CA THR A 233 15.21 6.80 -9.86
C THR A 233 16.59 6.14 -9.80
N ASP A 234 16.60 4.81 -9.69
CA ASP A 234 17.82 4.00 -9.77
C ASP A 234 18.25 3.66 -11.22
N LEU A 235 17.47 4.11 -12.21
CA LEU A 235 17.70 3.80 -13.62
C LEU A 235 19.07 4.28 -14.17
N PRO A 236 19.66 5.41 -13.72
CA PRO A 236 21.01 5.79 -14.12
C PRO A 236 22.15 5.06 -13.39
N LEU A 237 21.84 4.26 -12.35
CA LEU A 237 22.89 3.56 -11.59
C LEU A 237 23.62 2.53 -12.46
N LEU A 238 24.92 2.40 -12.21
CA LEU A 238 25.77 1.48 -12.94
C LEU A 238 25.63 0.05 -12.46
N VAL A 239 25.54 -0.86 -13.43
CA VAL A 239 25.51 -2.31 -13.25
C VAL A 239 26.55 -2.99 -14.13
N HIS A 240 27.06 -4.12 -13.67
CA HIS A 240 27.90 -4.98 -14.48
C HIS A 240 27.10 -5.60 -15.63
N ARG A 241 27.60 -5.50 -16.84
CA ARG A 241 26.92 -6.04 -18.03
C ARG A 241 26.70 -7.54 -17.98
N GLU A 242 27.63 -8.30 -17.43
CA GLU A 242 27.54 -9.76 -17.38
C GLU A 242 26.67 -10.23 -16.21
N SER A 243 26.94 -9.75 -15.00
CA SER A 243 26.23 -10.21 -13.79
C SER A 243 24.93 -9.50 -13.50
N GLN A 244 24.68 -8.34 -14.13
CA GLN A 244 23.54 -7.43 -13.91
C GLN A 244 23.41 -6.97 -12.45
N ARG A 245 24.52 -6.98 -11.70
CA ARG A 245 24.58 -6.49 -10.34
C ARG A 245 25.10 -5.05 -10.30
N PHE A 246 24.56 -4.28 -9.35
CA PHE A 246 25.04 -2.92 -9.13
C PHE A 246 26.54 -2.88 -8.83
N LEU A 247 27.22 -1.88 -9.38
CA LEU A 247 28.55 -1.50 -8.94
C LEU A 247 28.47 -0.97 -7.52
N ARG A 248 29.22 -1.57 -6.59
CA ARG A 248 29.17 -1.26 -5.16
C ARG A 248 30.47 -0.60 -4.65
N GLY A 249 30.35 0.13 -3.53
CA GLY A 249 31.43 0.88 -2.92
C GLY A 249 32.74 0.11 -2.77
N PRO A 250 32.79 -1.02 -2.06
CA PRO A 250 34.04 -1.75 -1.82
C PRO A 250 34.71 -2.29 -3.07
N GLU A 251 33.99 -2.44 -4.16
CA GLU A 251 34.52 -2.95 -5.43
C GLU A 251 35.23 -1.86 -6.23
N TYR A 252 34.78 -0.62 -6.10
CA TYR A 252 35.32 0.51 -6.88
C TYR A 252 36.23 1.42 -6.04
N THR A 253 35.83 1.78 -4.81
CA THR A 253 36.59 2.70 -3.94
C THR A 253 37.01 2.02 -2.64
N GLU A 254 38.30 2.13 -2.26
CA GLU A 254 38.81 1.55 -1.03
C GLU A 254 38.20 2.22 0.21
N GLY A 255 37.71 1.39 1.14
CA GLY A 255 37.12 1.85 2.40
C GLY A 255 35.71 2.41 2.27
N GLU A 256 35.12 2.39 1.07
CA GLU A 256 33.76 2.83 0.86
C GLU A 256 32.74 1.79 1.39
N ARG A 257 31.54 2.23 1.68
CA ARG A 257 30.48 1.41 2.24
C ARG A 257 29.85 0.50 1.19
N GLU A 258 29.31 -0.63 1.62
CA GLU A 258 28.63 -1.59 0.74
C GLU A 258 27.38 -1.02 0.07
N ASP A 259 26.76 0.00 0.66
CA ASP A 259 25.56 0.66 0.16
C ASP A 259 25.84 1.94 -0.65
N GLN A 260 27.12 2.20 -1.03
CA GLN A 260 27.46 3.21 -2.01
C GLN A 260 27.20 2.67 -3.41
N PHE A 261 26.48 3.45 -4.23
CA PHE A 261 26.21 3.21 -5.63
C PHE A 261 26.89 4.26 -6.49
N TYR A 262 26.99 4.00 -7.77
CA TYR A 262 27.68 4.85 -8.73
C TYR A 262 26.85 5.05 -9.99
N TRP A 263 27.07 6.19 -10.64
CA TRP A 263 26.59 6.47 -11.98
C TRP A 263 27.75 6.89 -12.89
N TRP A 264 27.48 6.95 -14.19
CA TRP A 264 28.38 7.59 -15.11
C TRP A 264 28.00 9.05 -15.26
N ASP A 265 28.90 9.96 -14.93
CA ASP A 265 28.66 11.40 -15.11
C ASP A 265 29.13 11.85 -16.49
N GLU A 266 28.17 12.29 -17.32
CA GLU A 266 28.45 12.76 -18.70
C GLU A 266 29.27 14.05 -18.73
N ALA A 267 29.18 14.88 -17.67
CA ALA A 267 29.92 16.13 -17.60
C ALA A 267 31.43 15.89 -17.39
N THR A 268 31.79 14.90 -16.59
CA THR A 268 33.20 14.55 -16.31
C THR A 268 33.74 13.40 -17.16
N GLY A 269 32.83 12.62 -17.77
CA GLY A 269 33.18 11.41 -18.51
C GLY A 269 33.77 10.29 -17.63
N ALA A 270 33.32 10.19 -16.40
CA ALA A 270 33.83 9.25 -15.41
C ALA A 270 32.75 8.69 -14.47
N VAL A 271 33.09 7.63 -13.78
CA VAL A 271 32.27 7.10 -12.69
C VAL A 271 32.28 8.09 -11.52
N ALA A 272 31.10 8.44 -11.02
CA ALA A 272 30.91 9.34 -9.88
C ALA A 272 29.98 8.71 -8.84
N ASP A 273 30.09 9.19 -7.61
CA ASP A 273 29.25 8.73 -6.49
C ASP A 273 27.80 9.11 -6.70
N ALA A 274 26.90 8.15 -6.64
CA ALA A 274 25.47 8.43 -6.62
C ALA A 274 25.04 8.92 -5.23
N PRO A 275 24.16 9.95 -5.15
CA PRO A 275 23.69 10.46 -3.86
C PRO A 275 22.79 9.44 -3.14
N ARG A 276 22.76 9.55 -1.81
CA ARG A 276 21.99 8.65 -0.94
C ARG A 276 20.62 9.21 -0.58
N GLY A 277 19.77 9.46 -1.55
CA GLY A 277 18.44 9.99 -1.30
C GLY A 277 18.38 11.51 -1.37
N SER A 278 19.24 12.13 -2.11
CA SER A 278 19.09 13.54 -2.50
C SER A 278 18.01 13.67 -3.55
N LEU A 279 17.25 14.75 -3.44
CA LEU A 279 16.27 15.15 -4.46
C LEU A 279 16.88 16.13 -5.48
N GLU A 280 18.07 16.60 -5.24
CA GLU A 280 18.75 17.53 -6.10
C GLU A 280 20.06 16.90 -6.61
N LEU A 281 20.25 16.98 -7.91
CA LEU A 281 21.54 16.71 -8.56
C LEU A 281 22.30 18.04 -8.54
N ASP A 282 23.43 18.06 -7.94
CA ASP A 282 24.35 19.21 -8.00
C ASP A 282 24.62 19.58 -9.49
N GLU A 283 25.89 19.61 -9.89
CA GLU A 283 26.29 19.81 -11.31
C GLU A 283 26.38 18.48 -12.09
N SER A 284 26.05 17.37 -11.45
CA SER A 284 26.14 16.01 -12.04
C SER A 284 25.13 15.79 -13.16
N GLN A 285 25.56 15.10 -14.20
CA GLN A 285 24.75 14.72 -15.35
C GLN A 285 24.76 13.19 -15.51
N PRO A 286 23.96 12.44 -14.75
CA PRO A 286 23.93 11.00 -14.84
C PRO A 286 23.48 10.50 -16.20
N ALA A 287 24.28 9.65 -16.83
CA ALA A 287 23.89 8.98 -18.07
C ALA A 287 22.72 8.03 -17.83
N LEU A 288 21.77 7.99 -18.75
CA LEU A 288 20.73 6.94 -18.76
C LEU A 288 21.12 5.80 -19.69
N GLU A 289 21.77 6.11 -20.78
CA GLU A 289 22.08 5.17 -21.84
C GLU A 289 23.60 5.06 -22.01
N GLY A 290 24.08 3.89 -22.42
CA GLY A 290 25.47 3.72 -22.78
C GLY A 290 26.13 2.51 -22.14
N THR A 291 27.32 2.25 -22.65
CA THR A 291 28.23 1.22 -22.15
C THR A 291 29.54 1.90 -21.74
N PHE A 292 30.00 1.59 -20.56
CA PHE A 292 31.13 2.27 -19.93
C PHE A 292 32.18 1.28 -19.46
N SER A 293 33.43 1.69 -19.51
CA SER A 293 34.55 0.91 -18.93
C SER A 293 35.18 1.71 -17.81
N ALA A 294 35.39 1.07 -16.69
CA ALA A 294 36.11 1.65 -15.53
C ALA A 294 37.14 0.67 -14.99
N THR A 295 38.04 1.15 -14.15
CA THR A 295 39.00 0.31 -13.48
C THR A 295 38.55 0.02 -12.05
N ALA A 296 38.35 -1.25 -11.69
CA ALA A 296 38.09 -1.66 -10.33
C ALA A 296 39.28 -1.38 -9.40
N ARG A 297 39.00 -1.43 -8.10
CA ARG A 297 40.05 -1.25 -7.07
C ARG A 297 41.21 -2.23 -7.20
N ASP A 298 40.97 -3.45 -7.63
CA ASP A 298 41.99 -4.49 -7.83
C ASP A 298 42.78 -4.36 -9.16
N GLY A 299 42.46 -3.33 -9.96
CA GLY A 299 43.06 -3.09 -11.25
C GLY A 299 42.40 -3.82 -12.42
N SER A 300 41.37 -4.59 -12.19
CA SER A 300 40.62 -5.24 -13.26
C SER A 300 39.73 -4.23 -14.02
N THR A 301 39.41 -4.55 -15.26
CA THR A 301 38.49 -3.73 -16.06
C THR A 301 37.02 -4.13 -15.79
N LEU A 302 36.21 -3.14 -15.50
CA LEU A 302 34.77 -3.27 -15.31
C LEU A 302 34.07 -2.87 -16.60
N GLU A 303 33.24 -3.76 -17.13
CA GLU A 303 32.33 -3.47 -18.23
C GLU A 303 30.94 -3.19 -17.65
N LEU A 304 30.53 -1.94 -17.76
CA LEU A 304 29.35 -1.40 -17.07
C LEU A 304 28.31 -0.91 -18.07
N THR A 305 27.08 -0.88 -17.62
CA THR A 305 25.97 -0.19 -18.28
C THR A 305 25.04 0.39 -17.22
N THR A 306 23.96 1.06 -17.59
CA THR A 306 22.96 1.56 -16.64
C THR A 306 21.84 0.55 -16.42
N VAL A 307 21.09 0.70 -15.34
CA VAL A 307 19.86 -0.08 -15.13
C VAL A 307 18.85 0.17 -16.26
N TRP A 308 18.80 1.38 -16.81
CA TRP A 308 17.95 1.74 -17.94
C TRP A 308 18.16 0.88 -19.18
N GLU A 309 19.40 0.49 -19.46
CA GLU A 309 19.77 -0.31 -20.64
C GLU A 309 19.48 -1.81 -20.47
N LEU A 310 19.19 -2.29 -19.24
CA LEU A 310 18.84 -3.69 -18.98
C LEU A 310 17.40 -4.00 -19.36
#